data_e60546632c009a6c13a490eab61f34f6
#
_entry.id   e60546632c009a6c13a490eab61f34f6
#
_cell.length_a   1.000
_cell.length_b   1.000
_cell.length_c   1.000
_cell.angle_alpha   90.00
_cell.angle_beta   90.00
_cell.angle_gamma   90.00
#
_symmetry.space_group_name_H-M   'P 1'
#
loop_
_entity.id
_entity.type
_entity.pdbx_description
1 polymer ?
#
loop_
_entity_poly.entity_id
_entity_poly.type
_entity_poly.pdbx_seq_one_letter_code
_entity_poly.pdbx_strand_id
1 'polypeptide(L)'
;PATVCGYAPRLRLDLSVNILQTYICPHHWDDGCECRKPNPGLFFQASQDWLFRLDKVLYIGDDSRDCEAAYNAGCDSLFIGSREELSGISRLSWPISINNDLMEALPIIRHYYKEI
;
A
#
# COMPACT_ATOMS: atom_id res chain seq x y z
N PRO A 1 -17.38 -21.36 1.61
CA PRO A 1 -16.76 -20.62 0.55
C PRO A 1 -15.51 -19.93 1.04
N ALA A 2 -14.54 -19.87 0.20
CA ALA A 2 -13.32 -19.15 0.54
C ALA A 2 -13.67 -17.69 0.80
N THR A 3 -13.19 -17.17 1.90
CA THR A 3 -13.32 -15.75 2.16
C THR A 3 -12.47 -15.00 1.15
N VAL A 4 -13.11 -14.21 0.34
CA VAL A 4 -12.42 -13.45 -0.67
C VAL A 4 -11.76 -12.27 0.01
N CYS A 5 -10.47 -12.13 -0.15
CA CYS A 5 -9.79 -10.89 0.18
C CYS A 5 -10.35 -9.85 -0.78
N GLY A 6 -11.13 -8.97 -0.25
CA GLY A 6 -11.87 -8.12 -1.12
C GLY A 6 -12.12 -6.77 -0.53
N TYR A 7 -13.21 -6.20 -0.93
CA TYR A 7 -13.48 -4.84 -0.57
C TYR A 7 -14.47 -4.73 0.56
N ALA A 8 -14.27 -3.63 1.30
CA ALA A 8 -15.30 -3.08 2.15
C ALA A 8 -16.26 -2.25 1.29
N PRO A 9 -17.45 -1.95 1.83
CA PRO A 9 -18.32 -0.98 1.17
C PRO A 9 -17.59 0.33 0.91
N ARG A 10 -17.92 0.94 -0.21
CA ARG A 10 -17.28 2.19 -0.62
C ARG A 10 -17.58 3.28 0.40
N LEU A 11 -16.52 3.87 0.95
CA LEU A 11 -16.65 4.97 1.88
C LEU A 11 -16.69 6.29 1.10
N ARG A 12 -17.63 7.15 1.48
CA ARG A 12 -17.64 8.53 1.03
C ARG A 12 -17.10 9.39 2.15
N LEU A 13 -15.98 10.03 1.89
CA LEU A 13 -15.47 11.03 2.80
C LEU A 13 -15.94 12.40 2.34
N ASP A 14 -16.30 13.22 3.30
CA ASP A 14 -16.74 14.61 3.07
C ASP A 14 -15.55 15.52 2.74
N LEU A 15 -14.61 14.99 1.96
CA LEU A 15 -13.43 15.72 1.52
C LEU A 15 -13.42 15.62 0.00
N SER A 16 -12.77 16.57 -0.64
CA SER A 16 -12.64 16.60 -2.09
C SER A 16 -11.75 15.47 -2.63
N VAL A 17 -11.61 14.38 -1.88
CA VAL A 17 -10.80 13.23 -2.24
C VAL A 17 -11.72 12.09 -2.68
N ASN A 18 -11.46 11.57 -3.88
CA ASN A 18 -12.18 10.41 -4.39
C ASN A 18 -11.43 9.14 -4.04
N ILE A 19 -12.08 8.29 -3.21
CA ILE A 19 -11.54 6.96 -2.91
C ILE A 19 -12.25 5.98 -3.84
N LEU A 20 -11.49 5.32 -4.71
CA LEU A 20 -12.06 4.38 -5.67
C LEU A 20 -12.61 3.14 -4.98
N GLN A 21 -11.85 2.60 -4.03
CA GLN A 21 -12.20 1.36 -3.38
C GLN A 21 -11.41 1.19 -2.09
N THR A 22 -11.98 0.48 -1.13
CA THR A 22 -11.29 0.09 0.10
C THR A 22 -11.15 -1.42 0.10
N TYR A 23 -9.94 -1.91 0.39
CA TYR A 23 -9.64 -3.35 0.46
C TYR A 23 -9.22 -3.71 1.86
N ILE A 24 -9.79 -4.78 2.38
CA ILE A 24 -9.46 -5.28 3.71
C ILE A 24 -9.15 -6.77 3.65
N CYS A 25 -8.28 -7.23 4.53
CA CYS A 25 -8.05 -8.65 4.73
C CYS A 25 -8.95 -9.10 5.89
N PRO A 26 -9.98 -9.92 5.63
CA PRO A 26 -10.91 -10.33 6.68
C PRO A 26 -10.39 -11.53 7.48
N HIS A 27 -9.23 -12.06 7.13
CA HIS A 27 -8.71 -13.28 7.75
C HIS A 27 -7.99 -12.98 9.06
N HIS A 28 -7.95 -13.98 9.92
CA HIS A 28 -7.13 -13.91 11.13
C HIS A 28 -5.64 -13.98 10.75
N TRP A 29 -4.76 -13.44 11.60
CA TRP A 29 -3.33 -13.35 11.30
C TRP A 29 -2.69 -14.72 11.06
N ASP A 30 -3.25 -15.79 11.63
CA ASP A 30 -2.70 -17.15 11.49
C ASP A 30 -3.40 -17.98 10.42
N ASP A 31 -4.30 -17.39 9.64
CA ASP A 31 -5.04 -18.12 8.59
C ASP A 31 -4.19 -18.39 7.35
N GLY A 32 -3.02 -17.79 7.23
CA GLY A 32 -2.12 -18.02 6.10
C GLY A 32 -2.65 -17.51 4.77
N CYS A 33 -3.44 -16.45 4.77
CA CYS A 33 -4.02 -15.91 3.54
C CYS A 33 -2.98 -15.13 2.72
N GLU A 34 -3.29 -14.97 1.43
CA GLU A 34 -2.43 -14.24 0.50
C GLU A 34 -2.61 -12.71 0.58
N CYS A 35 -3.63 -12.24 1.29
CA CYS A 35 -3.99 -10.83 1.29
C CYS A 35 -3.47 -10.05 2.50
N ARG A 36 -2.98 -10.73 3.53
CA ARG A 36 -2.48 -10.05 4.73
C ARG A 36 -1.02 -9.66 4.56
N LYS A 37 -0.71 -8.40 4.87
CA LYS A 37 0.67 -7.90 4.82
C LYS A 37 1.62 -8.81 5.60
N PRO A 38 2.78 -9.10 5.06
CA PRO A 38 3.40 -8.51 3.86
C PRO A 38 3.04 -9.21 2.54
N ASN A 39 2.01 -10.03 2.51
CA ASN A 39 1.57 -10.66 1.28
C ASN A 39 0.87 -9.65 0.38
N PRO A 40 1.01 -9.77 -0.96
CA PRO A 40 0.54 -8.74 -1.89
C PRO A 40 -0.86 -8.96 -2.45
N GLY A 41 -1.65 -9.86 -1.87
CA GLY A 41 -2.94 -10.26 -2.46
C GLY A 41 -3.90 -9.11 -2.72
N LEU A 42 -4.01 -8.16 -1.78
CA LEU A 42 -4.91 -7.02 -1.95
C LEU A 42 -4.45 -6.09 -3.09
N PHE A 43 -3.14 -5.97 -3.30
CA PHE A 43 -2.62 -5.19 -4.43
C PHE A 43 -3.02 -5.83 -5.76
N PHE A 44 -2.89 -7.15 -5.86
CA PHE A 44 -3.26 -7.86 -7.07
C PHE A 44 -4.76 -7.77 -7.33
N GLN A 45 -5.57 -7.86 -6.29
CA GLN A 45 -7.01 -7.72 -6.40
C GLN A 45 -7.38 -6.33 -6.93
N ALA A 46 -6.80 -5.29 -6.36
CA ALA A 46 -7.06 -3.92 -6.80
C ALA A 46 -6.65 -3.71 -8.25
N SER A 47 -5.50 -4.23 -8.63
CA SER A 47 -5.00 -4.13 -10.01
C SER A 47 -5.95 -4.79 -11.00
N GLN A 48 -6.51 -5.95 -10.64
CA GLN A 48 -7.49 -6.63 -11.50
C GLN A 48 -8.81 -5.87 -11.58
N ASP A 49 -9.27 -5.35 -10.46
CA ASP A 49 -10.56 -4.65 -10.41
C ASP A 49 -10.54 -3.33 -11.19
N TRP A 50 -9.42 -2.62 -11.18
CA TRP A 50 -9.33 -1.27 -11.74
C TRP A 50 -8.38 -1.17 -12.93
N LEU A 51 -7.78 -2.28 -13.35
CA LEU A 51 -6.96 -2.40 -14.55
C LEU A 51 -5.81 -1.38 -14.60
N PHE A 52 -5.06 -1.27 -13.51
CA PHE A 52 -3.86 -0.44 -13.47
C PHE A 52 -2.60 -1.27 -13.32
N ARG A 53 -1.47 -0.68 -13.67
CA ARG A 53 -0.17 -1.33 -13.54
C ARG A 53 0.39 -1.07 -12.15
N LEU A 54 0.79 -2.15 -11.48
CA LEU A 54 1.37 -2.05 -10.13
C LEU A 54 2.69 -1.30 -10.11
N ASP A 55 3.49 -1.39 -11.19
CA ASP A 55 4.75 -0.67 -11.27
C ASP A 55 4.58 0.85 -11.43
N LYS A 56 3.35 1.32 -11.55
CA LYS A 56 3.01 2.75 -11.60
C LYS A 56 2.28 3.23 -10.35
N VAL A 57 2.28 2.40 -9.31
CA VAL A 57 1.59 2.72 -8.06
C VAL A 57 2.59 3.11 -6.99
N LEU A 58 2.27 4.18 -6.26
CA LEU A 58 3.00 4.56 -5.07
C LEU A 58 2.13 4.22 -3.87
N TYR A 59 2.59 3.28 -3.05
CA TYR A 59 1.90 2.86 -1.85
C TYR A 59 2.44 3.63 -0.65
N ILE A 60 1.53 4.23 0.12
CA ILE A 60 1.90 5.04 1.29
C ILE A 60 1.47 4.28 2.54
N GLY A 61 2.42 4.02 3.43
CA GLY A 61 2.13 3.27 4.64
C GLY A 61 2.95 3.73 5.83
N ASP A 62 2.55 3.31 7.02
CA ASP A 62 3.19 3.67 8.28
C ASP A 62 3.72 2.45 9.05
N ASP A 63 3.71 1.30 8.44
CA ASP A 63 4.20 0.05 9.02
C ASP A 63 5.24 -0.53 8.07
N SER A 64 6.31 -1.12 8.62
CA SER A 64 7.35 -1.71 7.77
C SER A 64 6.82 -2.79 6.86
N ARG A 65 5.76 -3.50 7.27
CA ARG A 65 5.12 -4.52 6.44
C ARG A 65 4.44 -3.93 5.21
N ASP A 66 4.06 -2.65 5.26
CA ASP A 66 3.53 -1.96 4.09
C ASP A 66 4.57 -1.87 2.98
N CYS A 67 5.81 -1.59 3.35
CA CYS A 67 6.91 -1.51 2.40
C CYS A 67 7.21 -2.88 1.80
N GLU A 68 7.18 -3.92 2.63
CA GLU A 68 7.38 -5.29 2.17
C GLU A 68 6.26 -5.73 1.21
N ALA A 69 5.01 -5.41 1.56
CA ALA A 69 3.87 -5.76 0.72
C ALA A 69 3.94 -5.05 -0.64
N ALA A 70 4.27 -3.77 -0.63
CA ALA A 70 4.44 -3.01 -1.86
C ALA A 70 5.53 -3.60 -2.74
N TYR A 71 6.67 -3.94 -2.15
CA TYR A 71 7.77 -4.58 -2.88
C TYR A 71 7.33 -5.90 -3.49
N ASN A 72 6.65 -6.73 -2.68
CA ASN A 72 6.17 -8.04 -3.14
C ASN A 72 5.13 -7.91 -4.26
N ALA A 73 4.40 -6.81 -4.29
CA ALA A 73 3.43 -6.53 -5.35
C ALA A 73 4.05 -5.88 -6.59
N GLY A 74 5.26 -5.39 -6.49
CA GLY A 74 5.92 -4.67 -7.58
C GLY A 74 5.60 -3.18 -7.61
N CYS A 75 5.14 -2.63 -6.48
CA CYS A 75 4.86 -1.21 -6.34
C CYS A 75 6.03 -0.47 -5.69
N ASP A 76 6.12 0.82 -5.94
CA ASP A 76 6.96 1.70 -5.14
C ASP A 76 6.25 2.03 -3.83
N SER A 77 7.00 2.36 -2.78
CA SER A 77 6.43 2.73 -1.51
C SER A 77 7.03 4.00 -0.95
N LEU A 78 6.24 4.66 -0.10
CA LEU A 78 6.65 5.83 0.67
C LEU A 78 6.28 5.54 2.11
N PHE A 79 7.21 5.73 3.03
CA PHE A 79 7.01 5.40 4.44
C PHE A 79 6.81 6.64 5.28
N ILE A 80 5.77 6.59 6.11
CA ILE A 80 5.51 7.64 7.10
C ILE A 80 5.97 7.09 8.47
N GLY A 81 7.05 7.65 8.97
CA GLY A 81 7.65 7.20 10.22
C GLY A 81 9.14 7.46 10.25
N SER A 82 9.83 6.78 11.14
CA SER A 82 11.28 6.94 11.31
C SER A 82 12.03 5.84 10.58
N ARG A 83 13.25 6.17 10.20
CA ARG A 83 14.16 5.25 9.51
C ARG A 83 14.41 3.97 10.32
N GLU A 84 14.49 4.10 11.63
CA GLU A 84 14.77 2.98 12.54
C GLU A 84 13.67 1.90 12.48
N GLU A 85 12.45 2.29 12.20
CA GLU A 85 11.33 1.36 12.09
C GLU A 85 11.49 0.38 10.92
N LEU A 86 12.36 0.70 9.97
CA LEU A 86 12.59 -0.13 8.79
C LEU A 86 13.78 -1.07 8.95
N SER A 87 14.45 -1.06 10.10
CA SER A 87 15.68 -1.85 10.30
C SER A 87 15.47 -3.36 10.19
N GLY A 88 14.24 -3.83 10.41
CA GLY A 88 13.94 -5.26 10.40
C GLY A 88 13.57 -5.84 9.04
N ILE A 89 13.50 -5.03 8.01
CA ILE A 89 13.13 -5.51 6.68
C ILE A 89 14.32 -5.45 5.71
N SER A 90 14.23 -6.20 4.61
CA SER A 90 15.25 -6.20 3.57
C SER A 90 15.39 -4.80 2.95
N ARG A 91 16.62 -4.42 2.65
CA ARG A 91 16.89 -3.16 1.95
C ARG A 91 16.19 -3.09 0.59
N LEU A 92 15.96 -4.23 -0.04
CA LEU A 92 15.23 -4.28 -1.31
C LEU A 92 13.79 -3.80 -1.16
N SER A 93 13.21 -3.93 0.04
CA SER A 93 11.84 -3.50 0.34
C SER A 93 11.75 -2.08 0.85
N TRP A 94 12.87 -1.38 0.98
CA TRP A 94 12.86 -0.01 1.51
C TRP A 94 12.11 0.94 0.57
N PRO A 95 11.44 1.93 1.13
CA PRO A 95 10.65 2.88 0.34
C PRO A 95 11.53 3.84 -0.44
N ILE A 96 10.94 4.53 -1.41
CA ILE A 96 11.63 5.58 -2.15
C ILE A 96 11.83 6.83 -1.30
N SER A 97 11.03 7.01 -0.24
CA SER A 97 11.11 8.17 0.63
C SER A 97 10.61 7.83 2.01
N ILE A 98 11.22 8.44 3.02
CA ILE A 98 10.81 8.32 4.43
C ILE A 98 10.49 9.74 4.91
N ASN A 99 9.28 9.93 5.41
CA ASN A 99 8.79 11.23 5.84
C ASN A 99 8.10 11.12 7.19
N ASN A 100 8.09 12.20 7.96
CA ASN A 100 7.48 12.19 9.28
C ASN A 100 5.95 12.21 9.22
N ASP A 101 5.39 12.83 8.20
CA ASP A 101 3.94 12.91 8.01
C ASP A 101 3.58 13.09 6.53
N LEU A 102 2.29 13.04 6.23
CA LEU A 102 1.81 13.18 4.85
C LEU A 102 2.11 14.56 4.26
N MET A 103 2.06 15.60 5.06
CA MET A 103 2.34 16.96 4.56
C MET A 103 3.77 17.06 4.05
N GLU A 104 4.71 16.50 4.80
CA GLU A 104 6.12 16.46 4.40
C GLU A 104 6.30 15.65 3.11
N ALA A 105 5.49 14.61 2.93
CA ALA A 105 5.57 13.72 1.78
C ALA A 105 4.94 14.29 0.51
N LEU A 106 4.10 15.32 0.61
CA LEU A 106 3.36 15.83 -0.55
C LEU A 106 4.24 16.19 -1.75
N PRO A 107 5.38 16.87 -1.60
CA PRO A 107 6.23 17.16 -2.76
C PRO A 107 6.73 15.91 -3.45
N ILE A 108 7.04 14.86 -2.69
CA ILE A 108 7.50 13.58 -3.23
C ILE A 108 6.37 12.92 -4.04
N ILE A 109 5.16 12.91 -3.48
CA ILE A 109 3.99 12.31 -4.13
C ILE A 109 3.71 13.04 -5.45
N ARG A 110 3.74 14.38 -5.43
CA ARG A 110 3.50 15.18 -6.63
C ARG A 110 4.54 14.91 -7.71
N HIS A 111 5.80 14.83 -7.30
CA HIS A 111 6.89 14.54 -8.22
C HIS A 111 6.74 13.16 -8.85
N TYR A 112 6.41 12.16 -8.04
CA TYR A 112 6.24 10.80 -8.50
C TYR A 112 5.21 10.73 -9.64
N TYR A 113 4.05 11.33 -9.43
CA TYR A 113 2.97 11.27 -10.43
C TYR A 113 3.18 12.22 -11.60
N LYS A 114 4.06 13.19 -11.46
CA LYS A 114 4.39 14.10 -12.56
C LYS A 114 5.27 13.43 -13.61
N GLU A 115 6.04 12.43 -13.20
CA GLU A 115 6.96 11.70 -14.07
C GLU A 115 6.27 10.58 -14.86
N ILE A 116 5.03 10.30 -14.56
CA ILE A 116 4.25 9.27 -15.24
C ILE A 116 3.55 9.91 -16.47
#